data_1d4b26eda3b580646554f04047b25025
#
_entry.id   1d4b26eda3b580646554f04047b25025
#
_cell.length_a   1.000
_cell.length_b   1.000
_cell.length_c   1.000
_cell.angle_alpha   90.00
_cell.angle_beta   90.00
_cell.angle_gamma   90.00
#
_symmetry.space_group_name_H-M   'P 1'
#
loop_
_entity.id
_entity.type
_entity.pdbx_description
1 polymer ?
#
loop_
_entity_poly.entity_id
_entity_poly.type
_entity_poly.pdbx_seq_one_letter_code
_entity_poly.pdbx_strand_id
1 'polypeptide(L)' 'MSKIYTIKEVSKILKCNVNRVHELRKSGLLKCLKLGSWKVTEASLDDFIRKYDGRDVDSIEEERKT' A
#
# COMPACT_ATOMS: atom_id res chain seq x y z
N MET A 1 9.60 -0.27 17.93
CA MET A 1 10.41 -0.45 16.72
C MET A 1 9.52 -0.68 15.51
N SER A 2 9.88 -0.08 14.40
CA SER A 2 9.12 -0.24 13.17
C SER A 2 9.32 -1.64 12.58
N LYS A 3 8.23 -2.20 12.08
CA LYS A 3 8.28 -3.47 11.36
C LYS A 3 8.37 -3.20 9.89
N ILE A 4 8.85 -4.18 9.15
CA ILE A 4 8.88 -4.14 7.70
C ILE A 4 8.07 -5.33 7.20
N TYR A 5 7.12 -5.05 6.31
CA TYR A 5 6.22 -6.05 5.76
C TYR A 5 6.56 -6.35 4.32
N THR A 6 6.35 -7.60 3.91
CA THR A 6 6.43 -7.97 2.50
C THR A 6 5.12 -7.56 1.83
N ILE A 7 5.12 -7.53 0.50
CA ILE A 7 3.89 -7.24 -0.25
C ILE A 7 2.80 -8.27 0.09
N LYS A 8 3.20 -9.53 0.23
CA LYS A 8 2.25 -10.60 0.57
C LYS A 8 1.61 -10.36 1.94
N GLU A 9 2.42 -9.92 2.92
CA GLU A 9 1.91 -9.62 4.25
C GLU A 9 0.95 -8.44 4.22
N VAL A 10 1.28 -7.40 3.45
CA VAL A 10 0.42 -6.23 3.30
C VAL A 10 -0.92 -6.64 2.66
N SER A 11 -0.87 -7.52 1.67
CA SER A 11 -2.11 -7.98 1.02
C SER A 11 -3.03 -8.68 2.02
N LYS A 12 -2.47 -9.43 2.95
CA LYS A 12 -3.26 -10.10 3.99
C LYS A 12 -3.83 -9.09 4.99
N ILE A 13 -3.03 -8.10 5.37
CA ILE A 13 -3.47 -7.07 6.31
C ILE A 13 -4.61 -6.25 5.70
N LEU A 14 -4.47 -5.87 4.44
CA LEU A 14 -5.49 -5.08 3.74
C LEU A 14 -6.61 -5.94 3.17
N LYS A 15 -6.49 -7.26 3.29
CA LYS A 15 -7.48 -8.22 2.80
C LYS A 15 -7.75 -8.07 1.31
N CYS A 16 -6.69 -7.93 0.54
CA CYS A 16 -6.76 -7.84 -0.92
C CYS A 16 -5.69 -8.75 -1.52
N ASN A 17 -5.64 -8.83 -2.83
CA ASN A 17 -4.61 -9.67 -3.46
C ASN A 17 -3.31 -8.89 -3.66
N VAL A 18 -2.23 -9.61 -3.95
CA VAL A 18 -0.90 -9.02 -4.14
C VAL A 18 -0.89 -8.02 -5.29
N ASN A 19 -1.61 -8.33 -6.37
CA ASN A 19 -1.68 -7.41 -7.52
C ASN A 19 -2.26 -6.06 -7.12
N ARG A 20 -3.25 -6.07 -6.24
CA ARG A 20 -3.85 -4.83 -5.75
C ARG A 20 -2.84 -3.99 -4.99
N VAL A 21 -2.01 -4.63 -4.17
CA VAL A 21 -0.95 -3.93 -3.43
C VAL A 21 0.04 -3.30 -4.41
N HIS A 22 0.41 -4.02 -5.46
CA HIS A 22 1.31 -3.47 -6.48
C HIS A 22 0.69 -2.29 -7.22
N GLU A 23 -0.61 -2.32 -7.47
CA GLU A 23 -1.31 -1.19 -8.08
C GLU A 23 -1.24 0.04 -7.17
N LEU A 24 -1.46 -0.14 -5.87
CA LEU A 24 -1.35 0.94 -4.91
C LEU A 24 0.06 1.53 -4.89
N ARG A 25 1.06 0.67 -4.97
CA ARG A 25 2.46 1.09 -5.03
C ARG A 25 2.73 1.91 -6.30
N LYS A 26 2.27 1.40 -7.44
CA LYS A 26 2.52 2.06 -8.73
C LYS A 26 1.83 3.41 -8.84
N SER A 27 0.65 3.54 -8.26
CA SER A 27 -0.09 4.79 -8.28
C SER A 27 0.44 5.82 -7.28
N GLY A 28 1.35 5.40 -6.40
CA GLY A 28 1.93 6.29 -5.41
C GLY A 28 1.11 6.49 -4.16
N LEU A 29 0.02 5.74 -4.01
CA LEU A 29 -0.82 5.84 -2.82
C LEU A 29 -0.20 5.17 -1.62
N LEU A 30 0.54 4.09 -1.84
CA LEU A 30 1.22 3.34 -0.80
C LEU A 30 2.73 3.44 -1.02
N LYS A 31 3.42 4.06 -0.09
CA LYS A 31 4.87 4.20 -0.17
C LYS A 31 5.54 2.87 0.15
N CYS A 32 6.39 2.43 -0.75
CA CYS A 32 7.11 1.18 -0.61
C CYS A 32 8.60 1.43 -0.83
N LEU A 33 9.42 0.50 -0.34
CA LEU A 33 10.85 0.57 -0.60
C LEU A 33 11.31 -0.76 -1.17
N LYS A 34 12.36 -0.72 -1.96
CA LYS A 34 12.88 -1.92 -2.58
C LYS A 34 14.18 -2.35 -1.89
N LEU A 35 14.08 -3.49 -1.19
CA LEU A 35 15.20 -4.12 -0.52
C LEU A 35 15.29 -5.54 -1.06
N GLY A 36 15.88 -5.70 -2.24
CA GLY A 36 15.82 -6.97 -2.95
C GLY A 36 14.45 -7.21 -3.57
N SER A 37 13.41 -7.17 -2.77
CA SER A 37 12.02 -7.19 -3.22
C SER A 37 11.30 -5.99 -2.61
N TRP A 38 10.10 -5.71 -3.07
CA TRP A 38 9.32 -4.59 -2.53
C TRP A 38 8.88 -4.87 -1.10
N LYS A 39 9.08 -3.89 -0.24
CA LYS A 39 8.72 -3.95 1.18
C LYS A 39 7.93 -2.70 1.55
N VAL A 40 7.19 -2.80 2.65
CA VAL A 40 6.40 -1.68 3.17
C VAL A 40 6.73 -1.55 4.65
N THR A 41 7.09 -0.34 5.07
CA THR A 41 7.35 -0.12 6.51
C THR A 41 6.04 0.00 7.27
N GLU A 42 6.09 -0.31 8.55
CA GLU A 42 4.93 -0.17 9.43
C GLU A 42 4.39 1.26 9.39
N ALA A 43 5.30 2.23 9.42
CA ALA A 43 4.91 3.65 9.37
C ALA A 43 4.17 3.99 8.08
N SER A 44 4.66 3.48 6.94
CA SER A 44 4.01 3.74 5.65
C SER A 44 2.63 3.10 5.58
N LEU A 45 2.51 1.87 6.09
CA LEU A 45 1.24 1.16 6.09
C LEU A 45 0.22 1.85 6.99
N ASP A 46 0.64 2.24 8.19
CA ASP A 46 -0.23 2.96 9.13
C ASP A 46 -0.69 4.29 8.55
N ASP A 47 0.22 5.01 7.91
CA ASP A 47 -0.09 6.29 7.28
C ASP A 47 -1.11 6.11 6.16
N PHE A 48 -0.93 5.08 5.33
CA PHE A 48 -1.85 4.77 4.26
C PHE A 48 -3.25 4.48 4.81
N ILE A 49 -3.34 3.62 5.81
CA ILE A 49 -4.62 3.24 6.41
C ILE A 49 -5.31 4.46 7.02
N ARG A 50 -4.57 5.27 7.76
CA ARG A 50 -5.12 6.45 8.42
C ARG A 50 -5.59 7.49 7.41
N LYS A 51 -4.81 7.69 6.35
CA LYS A 51 -5.09 8.72 5.35
C LYS A 51 -6.32 8.40 4.50
N TYR A 52 -6.54 7.12 4.22
CA TYR A 52 -7.61 6.69 3.33
C TYR A 52 -8.75 5.96 4.05
N ASP A 53 -8.76 6.00 5.37
CA ASP A 53 -9.84 5.40 6.15
C ASP A 53 -11.16 6.10 5.82
N GLY A 54 -12.14 5.28 5.43
CA GLY A 54 -13.45 5.80 5.05
C GLY A 54 -13.53 6.40 3.64
N ARG A 55 -12.44 6.33 2.87
CA ARG A 55 -12.38 6.89 1.51
C ARG A 55 -12.37 5.78 0.48
N ASP A 56 -12.88 6.09 -0.70
CA ASP A 56 -12.86 5.16 -1.81
C ASP A 56 -11.50 5.23 -2.52
N VAL A 57 -10.62 4.31 -2.17
CA VAL A 57 -9.26 4.28 -2.73
C VAL A 57 -9.27 4.02 -4.23
N ASP A 58 -10.24 3.25 -4.72
CA ASP A 58 -10.35 2.96 -6.14
C ASP A 58 -10.59 4.22 -6.96
N SER A 59 -11.47 5.09 -6.49
CA SER A 59 -11.73 6.38 -7.14
C SER A 59 -10.50 7.28 -7.12
N ILE A 60 -9.81 7.33 -5.99
CA ILE A 60 -8.59 8.13 -5.85
C ILE A 60 -7.51 7.63 -6.81
N GLU A 61 -7.38 6.32 -6.92
CA GLU A 61 -6.39 5.70 -7.79
C GLU A 61 -6.67 6.02 -9.26
N GLU A 62 -7.93 5.98 -9.68
CA GLU A 62 -8.31 6.33 -11.04
C GLU A 62 -7.98 7.78 -11.37
N GLU A 63 -8.22 8.68 -10.46
CA GLU A 63 -7.89 10.09 -10.64
C GLU A 63 -6.39 10.28 -10.83
N ARG A 64 -5.58 9.52 -10.12
CA ARG A 64 -4.13 9.63 -10.21
C ARG A 64 -3.57 9.02 -11.49
N LYS A 65 -4.28 8.12 -12.12
CA LYS A 65 -3.85 7.49 -13.37
C LYS A 65 -4.03 8.40 -14.58
N THR A 66 -4.89 9.36 -14.47
CA THR A 66 -5.10 10.33 -15.55
C THR A 66 -4.21 11.55 -15.36
#